data_459dddc2a5321c13255effb1cd92c754
#
_entry.id   459dddc2a5321c13255effb1cd92c754
#
_cell.length_a   1.000
_cell.length_b   1.000
_cell.length_c   1.000
_cell.angle_alpha   90.00
_cell.angle_beta   90.00
_cell.angle_gamma   90.00
#
_symmetry.space_group_name_H-M   'P 1'
#
loop_
_entity.id
_entity.type
_entity.pdbx_description
1 polymer ?
#
loop_
_entity_poly.entity_id
_entity_poly.type
_entity_poly.pdbx_seq_one_letter_code
_entity_poly.pdbx_strand_id
1 'polypeptide(L)'
;KRVRFRSVERRPDNTIAVELPNREARADLEKVLSDQFPDLEIQSAEAAEGREKISLRFREKRIADIRKTTLDQSLETIRNRVDQFGVTEPEIIPQGDDRILIQLPGIKDPKRAVDLIGRTALLEFKLVDEEHGLEEALRGNVPAGSVLMKGSREKAEGTGTRRDTMYLLKERTLLTGQSLENAQVKISDRFGEPYVAIKFNTQGAKDFDRITGENVNKRLAIILDGVVYSAPVIKERISGGDAQITGAFTMEEARDLAIVLRAGSLPAPVRVLEQRSVGPSLGQDSIDKGILSTIIGAL
;
A
#
# COMPACT_ATOMS: atom_id res chain seq x y z
N LYS A 1 24.71 -24.42 -3.27
CA LYS A 1 24.63 -25.47 -2.23
C LYS A 1 23.26 -25.42 -1.60
N ARG A 2 22.65 -26.58 -1.29
CA ARG A 2 21.37 -26.67 -0.58
C ARG A 2 21.67 -26.89 0.91
N VAL A 3 21.23 -25.96 1.75
CA VAL A 3 21.22 -26.17 3.20
C VAL A 3 20.10 -27.14 3.55
N ARG A 4 20.38 -28.16 4.37
CA ARG A 4 19.33 -29.04 4.91
C ARG A 4 18.70 -28.34 6.11
N PHE A 5 17.40 -28.07 6.06
CA PHE A 5 16.64 -27.50 7.17
C PHE A 5 15.36 -28.32 7.40
N ARG A 6 14.75 -28.20 8.58
CA ARG A 6 13.44 -28.77 8.92
C ARG A 6 12.32 -27.77 8.74
N SER A 7 12.50 -26.58 9.32
CA SER A 7 11.53 -25.50 9.19
C SER A 7 12.24 -24.15 9.06
N VAL A 8 11.58 -23.21 8.38
CA VAL A 8 11.96 -21.79 8.31
C VAL A 8 10.69 -21.00 8.56
N GLU A 9 10.69 -20.20 9.62
CA GLU A 9 9.52 -19.46 10.05
C GLU A 9 9.87 -18.01 10.34
N ARG A 10 9.06 -17.08 9.85
CA ARG A 10 9.16 -15.67 10.21
C ARG A 10 8.44 -15.45 11.55
N ARG A 11 9.13 -14.85 12.51
CA ARG A 11 8.56 -14.49 13.82
C ARG A 11 8.02 -13.04 13.81
N PRO A 12 7.08 -12.73 14.73
CA PRO A 12 6.53 -11.37 14.86
C PRO A 12 7.56 -10.29 15.23
N ASP A 13 8.66 -10.68 15.86
CA ASP A 13 9.79 -9.82 16.25
C ASP A 13 10.75 -9.47 15.08
N ASN A 14 10.34 -9.75 13.85
CA ASN A 14 11.13 -9.59 12.63
C ASN A 14 12.39 -10.45 12.55
N THR A 15 12.47 -11.52 13.34
CA THR A 15 13.49 -12.55 13.20
C THR A 15 13.00 -13.70 12.32
N ILE A 16 13.95 -14.46 11.75
CA ILE A 16 13.69 -15.68 11.00
C ILE A 16 14.24 -16.85 11.84
N ALA A 17 13.34 -17.74 12.29
CA ALA A 17 13.73 -18.97 12.97
C ALA A 17 14.02 -20.06 11.94
N VAL A 18 15.20 -20.65 12.00
CA VAL A 18 15.62 -21.77 11.17
C VAL A 18 15.90 -22.97 12.09
N GLU A 19 15.23 -24.09 11.85
CA GLU A 19 15.50 -25.34 12.57
C GLU A 19 16.36 -26.24 11.69
N LEU A 20 17.60 -26.54 12.17
CA LEU A 20 18.55 -27.39 11.49
C LEU A 20 18.51 -28.81 12.07
N PRO A 21 18.72 -29.85 11.24
CA PRO A 21 18.70 -31.24 11.67
C PRO A 21 19.91 -31.63 12.53
N ASN A 22 21.04 -30.94 12.40
CA ASN A 22 22.29 -31.19 13.12
C ASN A 22 23.24 -29.99 13.05
N ARG A 23 24.34 -30.04 13.81
CA ARG A 23 25.38 -29.00 13.85
C ARG A 23 26.16 -28.85 12.54
N GLU A 24 26.26 -29.88 11.74
CA GLU A 24 27.01 -29.83 10.44
C GLU A 24 26.27 -28.90 9.47
N ALA A 25 24.93 -28.89 9.47
CA ALA A 25 24.13 -28.02 8.65
C ALA A 25 24.30 -26.52 8.99
N ARG A 26 24.81 -26.20 10.18
CA ARG A 26 25.14 -24.83 10.59
C ARG A 26 26.25 -24.23 9.75
N ALA A 27 27.34 -24.95 9.53
CA ALA A 27 28.47 -24.47 8.71
C ALA A 27 28.02 -24.17 7.25
N ASP A 28 27.13 -25.01 6.72
CA ASP A 28 26.52 -24.76 5.40
C ASP A 28 25.62 -23.52 5.42
N LEU A 29 24.82 -23.32 6.49
CA LEU A 29 24.01 -22.12 6.65
C LEU A 29 24.87 -20.86 6.75
N GLU A 30 25.91 -20.85 7.60
CA GLU A 30 26.83 -19.73 7.76
C GLU A 30 27.50 -19.36 6.43
N LYS A 31 27.85 -20.35 5.62
CA LYS A 31 28.42 -20.14 4.29
C LYS A 31 27.37 -19.53 3.33
N VAL A 32 26.14 -20.01 3.34
CA VAL A 32 25.07 -19.44 2.51
C VAL A 32 24.74 -18.01 2.95
N LEU A 33 24.72 -17.74 4.27
CA LEU A 33 24.51 -16.38 4.79
C LEU A 33 25.62 -15.44 4.30
N SER A 34 26.90 -15.85 4.41
CA SER A 34 28.00 -15.00 3.96
C SER A 34 28.01 -14.74 2.47
N ASP A 35 27.68 -15.77 1.65
CA ASP A 35 27.76 -15.69 0.19
C ASP A 35 26.54 -15.04 -0.47
N GLN A 36 25.34 -15.30 0.07
CA GLN A 36 24.08 -14.90 -0.58
C GLN A 36 23.26 -13.89 0.22
N PHE A 37 23.42 -13.85 1.55
CA PHE A 37 22.65 -13.00 2.46
C PHE A 37 23.54 -12.26 3.47
N PRO A 38 24.52 -11.45 3.00
CA PRO A 38 25.50 -10.79 3.87
C PRO A 38 24.86 -9.80 4.87
N ASP A 39 23.63 -9.39 4.61
CA ASP A 39 22.84 -8.48 5.46
C ASP A 39 22.19 -9.17 6.66
N LEU A 40 22.17 -10.51 6.69
CA LEU A 40 21.66 -11.29 7.82
C LEU A 40 22.79 -11.71 8.76
N GLU A 41 22.47 -11.75 10.05
CA GLU A 41 23.36 -12.26 11.09
C GLU A 41 22.63 -13.22 12.01
N ILE A 42 23.39 -14.13 12.63
CA ILE A 42 22.88 -15.04 13.65
C ILE A 42 22.76 -14.27 14.96
N GLN A 43 21.54 -14.13 15.47
CA GLN A 43 21.28 -13.49 16.76
C GLN A 43 21.43 -14.46 17.93
N SER A 44 20.89 -15.67 17.80
CA SER A 44 20.98 -16.72 18.81
C SER A 44 20.99 -18.09 18.15
N ALA A 45 21.65 -19.04 18.82
CA ALA A 45 21.64 -20.44 18.44
C ALA A 45 21.41 -21.27 19.69
N GLU A 46 20.34 -22.05 19.71
CA GLU A 46 19.97 -22.95 20.81
C GLU A 46 20.05 -24.39 20.32
N ALA A 47 20.87 -25.21 20.99
CA ALA A 47 20.97 -26.62 20.71
C ALA A 47 20.09 -27.40 21.69
N ALA A 48 19.13 -28.17 21.22
CA ALA A 48 18.29 -29.05 22.02
C ALA A 48 18.10 -30.39 21.28
N GLU A 49 18.32 -31.49 22.01
CA GLU A 49 18.05 -32.86 21.53
C GLU A 49 18.61 -33.22 20.14
N GLY A 50 19.87 -32.78 19.82
CA GLY A 50 20.50 -33.04 18.53
C GLY A 50 19.98 -32.15 17.39
N ARG A 51 19.16 -31.15 17.69
CA ARG A 51 18.66 -30.13 16.77
C ARG A 51 19.27 -28.79 17.12
N GLU A 52 19.38 -27.90 16.15
CA GLU A 52 19.83 -26.54 16.38
C GLU A 52 18.77 -25.55 15.86
N LYS A 53 18.29 -24.69 16.77
CA LYS A 53 17.39 -23.58 16.42
C LYS A 53 18.21 -22.32 16.33
N ILE A 54 18.23 -21.72 15.14
CA ILE A 54 18.99 -20.50 14.85
C ILE A 54 18.00 -19.39 14.59
N SER A 55 18.19 -18.26 15.26
CA SER A 55 17.46 -17.02 15.00
C SER A 55 18.33 -16.09 14.20
N LEU A 56 17.84 -15.68 13.02
CA LEU A 56 18.49 -14.75 12.13
C LEU A 56 17.80 -13.40 12.21
N ARG A 57 18.57 -12.31 12.13
CA ARG A 57 18.07 -10.95 11.98
C ARG A 57 18.86 -10.17 10.95
N PHE A 58 18.32 -9.08 10.47
CA PHE A 58 19.09 -8.13 9.70
C PHE A 58 20.11 -7.40 10.59
N ARG A 59 21.29 -7.16 10.03
CA ARG A 59 22.32 -6.34 10.68
C ARG A 59 21.81 -4.93 10.90
N GLU A 60 22.21 -4.29 12.00
CA GLU A 60 21.78 -2.93 12.37
C GLU A 60 22.03 -1.91 11.23
N LYS A 61 23.17 -2.00 10.56
CA LYS A 61 23.47 -1.15 9.40
C LYS A 61 22.38 -1.30 8.31
N ARG A 62 21.99 -2.53 8.00
CA ARG A 62 20.94 -2.78 6.98
C ARG A 62 19.58 -2.24 7.40
N ILE A 63 19.25 -2.37 8.69
CA ILE A 63 18.03 -1.80 9.26
C ILE A 63 18.03 -0.28 9.12
N ALA A 64 19.15 0.38 9.45
CA ALA A 64 19.30 1.82 9.30
C ALA A 64 19.18 2.27 7.83
N ASP A 65 19.81 1.54 6.89
CA ASP A 65 19.72 1.80 5.45
C ASP A 65 18.26 1.66 4.93
N ILE A 66 17.56 0.61 5.37
CA ILE A 66 16.14 0.38 5.03
C ILE A 66 15.29 1.53 5.56
N ARG A 67 15.47 1.94 6.83
CA ARG A 67 14.72 3.05 7.44
C ARG A 67 14.93 4.35 6.66
N LYS A 68 16.19 4.68 6.38
CA LYS A 68 16.53 5.88 5.62
C LYS A 68 15.89 5.88 4.24
N THR A 69 16.05 4.80 3.48
CA THR A 69 15.46 4.67 2.14
C THR A 69 13.93 4.75 2.19
N THR A 70 13.30 4.11 3.18
CA THR A 70 11.85 4.17 3.39
C THR A 70 11.37 5.59 3.71
N LEU A 71 12.12 6.32 4.56
CA LEU A 71 11.81 7.71 4.89
C LEU A 71 11.92 8.61 3.66
N ASP A 72 13.02 8.50 2.89
CA ASP A 72 13.25 9.30 1.69
C ASP A 72 12.16 9.05 0.62
N GLN A 73 11.81 7.79 0.37
CA GLN A 73 10.73 7.42 -0.54
C GLN A 73 9.35 7.89 -0.05
N SER A 74 9.11 7.83 1.27
CA SER A 74 7.87 8.34 1.86
C SER A 74 7.74 9.85 1.69
N LEU A 75 8.84 10.59 1.91
CA LEU A 75 8.90 12.04 1.68
C LEU A 75 8.56 12.41 0.25
N GLU A 76 9.14 11.72 -0.73
CA GLU A 76 8.87 11.93 -2.15
C GLU A 76 7.39 11.65 -2.48
N THR A 77 6.87 10.49 -2.05
CA THR A 77 5.48 10.13 -2.28
C THR A 77 4.50 11.14 -1.64
N ILE A 78 4.77 11.56 -0.40
CA ILE A 78 3.94 12.54 0.31
C ILE A 78 3.99 13.90 -0.42
N ARG A 79 5.18 14.34 -0.85
CA ARG A 79 5.32 15.59 -1.61
C ARG A 79 4.51 15.55 -2.89
N ASN A 80 4.63 14.47 -3.66
CA ASN A 80 3.86 14.29 -4.89
C ASN A 80 2.33 14.31 -4.64
N ARG A 81 1.85 13.77 -3.53
CA ARG A 81 0.44 13.81 -3.15
C ARG A 81 -0.02 15.22 -2.80
N VAL A 82 0.76 15.92 -2.00
CA VAL A 82 0.45 17.29 -1.54
C VAL A 82 0.45 18.26 -2.72
N ASP A 83 1.41 18.13 -3.65
CA ASP A 83 1.47 18.95 -4.87
C ASP A 83 0.24 18.73 -5.75
N GLN A 84 -0.18 17.48 -5.93
CA GLN A 84 -1.38 17.15 -6.71
C GLN A 84 -2.68 17.53 -6.01
N PHE A 85 -2.68 17.62 -4.68
CA PHE A 85 -3.79 18.13 -3.90
C PHE A 85 -3.96 19.65 -4.05
N GLY A 86 -2.90 20.34 -4.52
CA GLY A 86 -2.93 21.77 -4.84
C GLY A 86 -2.71 22.69 -3.64
N VAL A 87 -1.97 22.25 -2.65
CA VAL A 87 -1.54 23.11 -1.53
C VAL A 87 -0.45 24.05 -1.99
N THR A 88 -0.57 25.33 -1.66
CA THR A 88 0.44 26.33 -2.00
C THR A 88 1.51 26.35 -0.89
N GLU A 89 2.79 26.26 -1.30
CA GLU A 89 3.95 26.34 -0.41
C GLU A 89 3.91 25.37 0.79
N PRO A 90 3.72 24.05 0.57
CA PRO A 90 3.77 23.08 1.64
C PRO A 90 5.19 22.95 2.17
N GLU A 91 5.34 22.79 3.48
CA GLU A 91 6.62 22.44 4.09
C GLU A 91 6.59 20.97 4.51
N ILE A 92 7.49 20.16 3.94
CA ILE A 92 7.56 18.70 4.18
C ILE A 92 9.02 18.37 4.47
N ILE A 93 9.33 18.13 5.74
CA ILE A 93 10.69 17.89 6.22
C ILE A 93 10.79 16.64 7.09
N PRO A 94 11.90 15.88 7.00
CA PRO A 94 12.15 14.78 7.92
C PRO A 94 12.45 15.32 9.32
N GLN A 95 11.96 14.62 10.33
CA GLN A 95 12.23 14.93 11.74
C GLN A 95 12.77 13.68 12.44
N GLY A 96 14.10 13.60 12.59
CA GLY A 96 14.77 12.40 13.04
C GLY A 96 14.75 11.30 11.96
N ASP A 97 14.79 10.04 12.39
CA ASP A 97 14.98 8.89 11.50
C ASP A 97 13.66 8.21 11.08
N ASP A 98 12.53 8.60 11.70
CA ASP A 98 11.26 7.89 11.57
C ASP A 98 10.02 8.80 11.50
N ARG A 99 10.20 10.11 11.47
CA ARG A 99 9.10 11.08 11.47
C ARG A 99 9.20 12.06 10.31
N ILE A 100 8.02 12.53 9.87
CA ILE A 100 7.88 13.57 8.84
C ILE A 100 6.99 14.66 9.41
N LEU A 101 7.48 15.87 9.41
CA LEU A 101 6.69 17.07 9.70
C LEU A 101 6.10 17.60 8.40
N ILE A 102 4.79 17.82 8.38
CA ILE A 102 4.05 18.31 7.22
C ILE A 102 3.26 19.54 7.64
N GLN A 103 3.52 20.67 7.01
CA GLN A 103 2.77 21.91 7.19
C GLN A 103 2.04 22.24 5.89
N LEU A 104 0.73 22.42 5.98
CA LEU A 104 -0.15 22.64 4.85
C LEU A 104 -0.91 23.96 5.04
N PRO A 105 -0.35 25.09 4.58
CA PRO A 105 -1.01 26.38 4.72
C PRO A 105 -2.30 26.44 3.89
N GLY A 106 -3.31 27.13 4.41
CA GLY A 106 -4.54 27.42 3.67
C GLY A 106 -5.46 26.23 3.37
N ILE A 107 -5.23 25.08 4.00
CA ILE A 107 -6.05 23.90 3.77
C ILE A 107 -7.45 24.05 4.35
N LYS A 108 -8.47 23.80 3.54
CA LYS A 108 -9.88 23.95 3.94
C LYS A 108 -10.39 22.71 4.66
N ASP A 109 -9.92 21.53 4.28
CA ASP A 109 -10.30 20.25 4.86
C ASP A 109 -9.05 19.47 5.35
N PRO A 110 -8.64 19.69 6.61
CA PRO A 110 -7.49 19.00 7.19
C PRO A 110 -7.67 17.49 7.28
N LYS A 111 -8.91 17.01 7.49
CA LYS A 111 -9.19 15.58 7.62
C LYS A 111 -8.95 14.86 6.30
N ARG A 112 -9.47 15.39 5.21
CA ARG A 112 -9.25 14.85 3.86
C ARG A 112 -7.77 14.84 3.49
N ALA A 113 -7.02 15.90 3.83
CA ALA A 113 -5.59 15.94 3.59
C ALA A 113 -4.84 14.84 4.33
N VAL A 114 -5.15 14.64 5.61
CA VAL A 114 -4.56 13.55 6.43
C VAL A 114 -4.89 12.19 5.85
N ASP A 115 -6.14 11.95 5.47
CA ASP A 115 -6.59 10.69 4.89
C ASP A 115 -5.88 10.41 3.55
N LEU A 116 -5.72 11.43 2.69
CA LEU A 116 -5.07 11.30 1.40
C LEU A 116 -3.56 11.04 1.54
N ILE A 117 -2.89 11.78 2.42
CA ILE A 117 -1.46 11.64 2.67
C ILE A 117 -1.15 10.29 3.32
N GLY A 118 -1.99 9.85 4.26
CA GLY A 118 -1.78 8.64 5.05
C GLY A 118 -2.12 7.33 4.34
N ARG A 119 -2.87 7.34 3.23
CA ARG A 119 -3.21 6.12 2.49
C ARG A 119 -1.97 5.42 1.97
N THR A 120 -1.87 4.12 2.19
CA THR A 120 -0.75 3.32 1.65
C THR A 120 -0.83 3.26 0.14
N ALA A 121 -2.04 3.19 -0.42
CA ALA A 121 -2.32 3.08 -1.86
C ALA A 121 -1.63 1.88 -2.51
N LEU A 122 -1.58 0.77 -1.80
CA LEU A 122 -1.05 -0.49 -2.31
C LEU A 122 -2.07 -1.12 -3.27
N LEU A 123 -1.84 -0.91 -4.57
CA LEU A 123 -2.66 -1.50 -5.62
C LEU A 123 -2.11 -2.87 -6.01
N GLU A 124 -2.96 -3.88 -5.99
CA GLU A 124 -2.64 -5.24 -6.36
C GLU A 124 -3.71 -5.81 -7.31
N PHE A 125 -3.25 -6.68 -8.23
CA PHE A 125 -4.12 -7.43 -9.12
C PHE A 125 -3.95 -8.93 -8.83
N LYS A 126 -5.06 -9.60 -8.47
CA LYS A 126 -5.09 -11.04 -8.17
C LYS A 126 -6.26 -11.71 -8.88
N LEU A 127 -6.11 -12.97 -9.22
CA LEU A 127 -7.25 -13.74 -9.75
C LEU A 127 -8.20 -14.12 -8.63
N VAL A 128 -9.49 -14.10 -8.93
CA VAL A 128 -10.49 -14.74 -8.07
C VAL A 128 -10.30 -16.26 -8.14
N ASP A 129 -10.33 -16.92 -7.00
CA ASP A 129 -10.31 -18.37 -6.92
C ASP A 129 -11.73 -18.89 -7.14
N GLU A 130 -12.02 -19.31 -8.37
CA GLU A 130 -13.30 -19.87 -8.77
C GLU A 130 -13.31 -21.40 -8.71
N GLU A 131 -12.17 -22.02 -8.39
CA GLU A 131 -12.02 -23.47 -8.25
C GLU A 131 -12.52 -23.98 -6.91
N HIS A 132 -12.50 -23.12 -5.88
CA HIS A 132 -12.89 -23.46 -4.52
C HIS A 132 -14.10 -22.65 -4.06
N GLY A 133 -14.91 -23.28 -3.20
CA GLY A 133 -16.13 -22.66 -2.68
C GLY A 133 -15.85 -21.53 -1.68
N LEU A 134 -16.40 -20.33 -1.93
CA LEU A 134 -16.30 -19.20 -1.01
C LEU A 134 -16.91 -19.51 0.37
N GLU A 135 -18.00 -20.29 0.41
CA GLU A 135 -18.68 -20.66 1.67
C GLU A 135 -17.80 -21.49 2.60
N GLU A 136 -16.98 -22.40 2.05
CA GLU A 136 -16.04 -23.20 2.83
C GLU A 136 -14.90 -22.35 3.40
N ALA A 137 -14.39 -21.42 2.59
CA ALA A 137 -13.39 -20.46 3.04
C ALA A 137 -13.91 -19.55 4.16
N LEU A 138 -15.17 -19.12 4.11
CA LEU A 138 -15.84 -18.34 5.15
C LEU A 138 -15.99 -19.12 6.47
N ARG A 139 -16.07 -20.45 6.43
CA ARG A 139 -16.09 -21.31 7.61
C ARG A 139 -14.71 -21.57 8.22
N GLY A 140 -13.65 -20.96 7.64
CA GLY A 140 -12.26 -21.08 8.12
C GLY A 140 -11.41 -22.07 7.32
N ASN A 141 -11.97 -22.77 6.32
CA ASN A 141 -11.25 -23.72 5.47
C ASN A 141 -10.73 -22.98 4.21
N VAL A 142 -9.75 -22.10 4.39
CA VAL A 142 -9.13 -21.41 3.26
C VAL A 142 -8.13 -22.35 2.57
N PRO A 143 -8.27 -22.61 1.26
CA PRO A 143 -7.37 -23.47 0.52
C PRO A 143 -5.94 -22.94 0.50
N ALA A 144 -4.95 -23.83 0.47
CA ALA A 144 -3.55 -23.43 0.33
C ALA A 144 -3.33 -22.68 -1.00
N GLY A 145 -2.64 -21.53 -0.93
CA GLY A 145 -2.43 -20.66 -2.09
C GLY A 145 -3.59 -19.73 -2.41
N SER A 146 -4.59 -19.65 -1.52
CA SER A 146 -5.70 -18.70 -1.62
C SER A 146 -5.82 -17.87 -0.34
N VAL A 147 -6.42 -16.68 -0.46
CA VAL A 147 -6.62 -15.72 0.64
C VAL A 147 -8.03 -15.16 0.58
N LEU A 148 -8.64 -15.01 1.75
CA LEU A 148 -9.96 -14.40 1.88
C LEU A 148 -9.80 -12.90 2.12
N MET A 149 -10.42 -12.07 1.25
CA MET A 149 -10.36 -10.61 1.34
C MET A 149 -11.75 -9.99 1.33
N LYS A 150 -11.88 -8.85 2.04
CA LYS A 150 -13.11 -8.05 2.04
C LYS A 150 -13.21 -7.24 0.76
N GLY A 151 -14.43 -7.15 0.22
CA GLY A 151 -14.77 -6.24 -0.86
C GLY A 151 -15.13 -4.84 -0.32
N SER A 152 -14.97 -3.85 -1.17
CA SER A 152 -15.54 -2.53 -0.95
C SER A 152 -17.07 -2.65 -0.88
N ARG A 153 -17.70 -1.82 -0.05
CA ARG A 153 -19.15 -1.85 0.16
C ARG A 153 -19.87 -1.49 -1.13
N GLU A 154 -20.34 -2.49 -1.86
CA GLU A 154 -21.20 -2.30 -3.02
C GLU A 154 -22.62 -1.92 -2.56
N LYS A 155 -23.25 -0.97 -3.27
CA LYS A 155 -24.69 -0.78 -3.16
C LYS A 155 -25.37 -2.03 -3.72
N ALA A 156 -26.03 -2.79 -2.87
CA ALA A 156 -26.86 -3.90 -3.34
C ALA A 156 -27.98 -3.30 -4.22
N GLU A 157 -28.08 -3.75 -5.46
CA GLU A 157 -29.17 -3.36 -6.36
C GLU A 157 -30.54 -3.60 -5.66
N GLY A 158 -31.29 -2.52 -5.46
CA GLY A 158 -32.69 -2.54 -5.03
C GLY A 158 -32.98 -2.47 -3.54
N THR A 159 -32.02 -2.54 -2.61
CA THR A 159 -32.34 -2.54 -1.16
C THR A 159 -31.67 -1.46 -0.32
N GLY A 160 -30.82 -0.63 -0.89
CA GLY A 160 -30.11 0.44 -0.15
C GLY A 160 -29.15 -0.04 0.97
N THR A 161 -29.08 -1.34 1.22
CA THR A 161 -28.25 -1.94 2.26
C THR A 161 -26.87 -2.25 1.69
N ARG A 162 -25.83 -1.66 2.26
CA ARG A 162 -24.44 -2.00 1.94
C ARG A 162 -24.11 -3.36 2.55
N ARG A 163 -23.80 -4.36 1.74
CA ARG A 163 -23.33 -5.67 2.20
C ARG A 163 -21.82 -5.72 2.12
N ASP A 164 -21.18 -6.26 3.16
CA ASP A 164 -19.77 -6.61 3.13
C ASP A 164 -19.63 -7.85 2.24
N THR A 165 -19.10 -7.66 1.05
CA THR A 165 -18.81 -8.77 0.11
C THR A 165 -17.45 -9.34 0.46
N MET A 166 -17.33 -10.67 0.45
CA MET A 166 -16.05 -11.36 0.63
C MET A 166 -15.63 -12.00 -0.69
N TYR A 167 -14.34 -12.03 -0.93
CA TYR A 167 -13.75 -12.64 -2.11
C TYR A 167 -12.70 -13.66 -1.70
N LEU A 168 -12.73 -14.84 -2.33
CA LEU A 168 -11.64 -15.80 -2.26
C LEU A 168 -10.72 -15.54 -3.45
N LEU A 169 -9.47 -15.18 -3.20
CA LEU A 169 -8.50 -14.80 -4.22
C LEU A 169 -7.30 -15.73 -4.19
N LYS A 170 -6.67 -15.96 -5.35
CA LYS A 170 -5.35 -16.60 -5.38
C LYS A 170 -4.34 -15.70 -4.64
N GLU A 171 -3.50 -16.28 -3.80
CA GLU A 171 -2.53 -15.53 -2.98
C GLU A 171 -1.53 -14.74 -3.83
N ARG A 172 -1.17 -15.28 -4.99
CA ARG A 172 -0.20 -14.67 -5.90
C ARG A 172 -0.69 -13.36 -6.48
N THR A 173 0.04 -12.27 -6.21
CA THR A 173 -0.15 -10.98 -6.89
C THR A 173 0.45 -11.06 -8.29
N LEU A 174 -0.34 -10.71 -9.30
CA LEU A 174 0.06 -10.75 -10.71
C LEU A 174 0.70 -9.44 -11.17
N LEU A 175 0.18 -8.31 -10.68
CA LEU A 175 0.65 -6.96 -11.00
C LEU A 175 0.40 -6.04 -9.81
N THR A 176 1.24 -5.02 -9.68
CA THR A 176 1.14 -4.03 -8.58
C THR A 176 1.08 -2.60 -9.12
N GLY A 177 0.76 -1.65 -8.24
CA GLY A 177 0.73 -0.22 -8.57
C GLY A 177 2.07 0.37 -9.01
N GLN A 178 3.20 -0.30 -8.77
CA GLN A 178 4.52 0.11 -9.28
C GLN A 178 4.60 0.12 -10.82
N SER A 179 3.73 -0.63 -11.47
CA SER A 179 3.64 -0.68 -12.93
C SER A 179 2.75 0.41 -13.52
N LEU A 180 2.17 1.29 -12.70
CA LEU A 180 1.37 2.41 -13.19
C LEU A 180 2.26 3.53 -13.75
N GLU A 181 1.83 4.10 -14.87
CA GLU A 181 2.35 5.35 -15.44
C GLU A 181 1.45 6.53 -15.05
N ASN A 182 0.12 6.33 -15.11
CA ASN A 182 -0.84 7.39 -14.88
C ASN A 182 -2.17 6.86 -14.32
N ALA A 183 -2.90 7.74 -13.62
CA ALA A 183 -4.25 7.50 -13.16
C ALA A 183 -5.09 8.79 -13.30
N GLN A 184 -6.29 8.70 -13.86
CA GLN A 184 -7.16 9.85 -14.12
C GLN A 184 -8.61 9.51 -13.84
N VAL A 185 -9.37 10.49 -13.33
CA VAL A 185 -10.81 10.36 -13.19
C VAL A 185 -11.49 10.55 -14.53
N LYS A 186 -12.40 9.66 -14.86
CA LYS A 186 -13.32 9.77 -16.01
C LYS A 186 -14.75 9.49 -15.55
N ILE A 187 -15.70 9.94 -16.36
CA ILE A 187 -17.12 9.67 -16.14
C ILE A 187 -17.56 8.67 -17.19
N SER A 188 -18.31 7.67 -16.77
CA SER A 188 -18.87 6.65 -17.65
C SER A 188 -19.99 7.26 -18.50
N ASP A 189 -19.88 7.14 -19.82
CA ASP A 189 -20.91 7.63 -20.77
C ASP A 189 -22.26 6.91 -20.61
N ARG A 190 -22.25 5.68 -20.09
CA ARG A 190 -23.46 4.87 -19.93
C ARG A 190 -24.22 5.15 -18.66
N PHE A 191 -23.51 5.37 -17.54
CA PHE A 191 -24.10 5.43 -16.21
C PHE A 191 -23.90 6.78 -15.51
N GLY A 192 -23.07 7.68 -16.08
CA GLY A 192 -22.72 8.95 -15.45
C GLY A 192 -21.89 8.79 -14.16
N GLU A 193 -21.44 7.58 -13.84
CA GLU A 193 -20.67 7.29 -12.64
C GLU A 193 -19.17 7.57 -12.85
N PRO A 194 -18.49 8.17 -11.86
CA PRO A 194 -17.06 8.36 -11.93
C PRO A 194 -16.31 7.04 -11.75
N TYR A 195 -15.24 6.88 -12.52
CA TYR A 195 -14.29 5.79 -12.40
C TYR A 195 -12.85 6.29 -12.53
N VAL A 196 -11.88 5.50 -12.11
CA VAL A 196 -10.47 5.84 -12.28
C VAL A 196 -9.89 5.03 -13.44
N ALA A 197 -9.58 5.73 -14.54
CA ALA A 197 -8.83 5.16 -15.66
C ALA A 197 -7.36 5.11 -15.26
N ILE A 198 -6.74 3.95 -15.39
CA ILE A 198 -5.32 3.73 -15.12
C ILE A 198 -4.61 3.31 -16.40
N LYS A 199 -3.36 3.76 -16.52
CA LYS A 199 -2.47 3.38 -17.60
C LYS A 199 -1.19 2.80 -17.02
N PHE A 200 -0.80 1.64 -17.51
CA PHE A 200 0.45 0.99 -17.13
C PHE A 200 1.63 1.54 -17.93
N ASN A 201 2.81 1.53 -17.32
CA ASN A 201 4.06 1.79 -18.01
C ASN A 201 4.38 0.68 -19.04
N THR A 202 5.41 0.86 -19.84
CA THR A 202 5.75 -0.08 -20.93
C THR A 202 5.91 -1.53 -20.47
N GLN A 203 6.51 -1.76 -19.29
CA GLN A 203 6.69 -3.12 -18.76
C GLN A 203 5.37 -3.66 -18.21
N GLY A 204 4.64 -2.85 -17.43
CA GLY A 204 3.33 -3.20 -16.89
C GLY A 204 2.31 -3.51 -17.99
N ALA A 205 2.33 -2.78 -19.10
CA ALA A 205 1.47 -3.05 -20.26
C ALA A 205 1.73 -4.42 -20.89
N LYS A 206 3.01 -4.81 -21.02
CA LYS A 206 3.38 -6.17 -21.50
C LYS A 206 2.94 -7.26 -20.54
N ASP A 207 3.14 -7.03 -19.25
CA ASP A 207 2.72 -7.99 -18.23
C ASP A 207 1.20 -8.11 -18.16
N PHE A 208 0.48 -6.97 -18.25
CA PHE A 208 -0.99 -6.94 -18.26
C PHE A 208 -1.57 -7.61 -19.51
N ASP A 209 -0.96 -7.39 -20.68
CA ASP A 209 -1.31 -8.07 -21.93
C ASP A 209 -1.18 -9.60 -21.80
N ARG A 210 -0.06 -10.08 -21.24
CA ARG A 210 0.16 -11.51 -20.98
C ARG A 210 -0.85 -12.05 -19.96
N ILE A 211 -1.02 -11.36 -18.82
CA ILE A 211 -1.93 -11.77 -17.74
C ILE A 211 -3.37 -11.88 -18.26
N THR A 212 -3.84 -10.88 -19.01
CA THR A 212 -5.21 -10.88 -19.54
C THR A 212 -5.38 -11.94 -20.64
N GLY A 213 -4.37 -12.17 -21.48
CA GLY A 213 -4.38 -13.19 -22.50
C GLY A 213 -4.43 -14.63 -21.95
N GLU A 214 -3.70 -14.91 -20.86
CA GLU A 214 -3.67 -16.22 -20.21
C GLU A 214 -4.93 -16.51 -19.36
N ASN A 215 -5.70 -15.47 -19.00
CA ASN A 215 -6.80 -15.58 -18.04
C ASN A 215 -8.14 -15.04 -18.60
N VAL A 216 -8.36 -15.15 -19.89
CA VAL A 216 -9.67 -14.81 -20.51
C VAL A 216 -10.78 -15.62 -19.85
N ASN A 217 -11.92 -15.01 -19.62
CA ASN A 217 -13.11 -15.52 -18.92
C ASN A 217 -12.93 -15.75 -17.41
N LYS A 218 -11.77 -15.42 -16.82
CA LYS A 218 -11.59 -15.40 -15.35
C LYS A 218 -11.79 -14.00 -14.79
N ARG A 219 -12.08 -13.92 -13.48
CA ARG A 219 -12.25 -12.65 -12.79
C ARG A 219 -10.90 -12.16 -12.24
N LEU A 220 -10.58 -10.89 -12.55
CA LEU A 220 -9.37 -10.21 -12.06
C LEU A 220 -9.78 -9.20 -10.99
N ALA A 221 -9.43 -9.49 -9.74
CA ALA A 221 -9.69 -8.60 -8.62
C ALA A 221 -8.69 -7.44 -8.62
N ILE A 222 -9.22 -6.23 -8.44
CA ILE A 222 -8.48 -5.00 -8.23
C ILE A 222 -8.56 -4.66 -6.75
N ILE A 223 -7.43 -4.73 -6.07
CA ILE A 223 -7.32 -4.60 -4.61
C ILE A 223 -6.56 -3.33 -4.30
N LEU A 224 -7.06 -2.54 -3.37
CA LEU A 224 -6.38 -1.36 -2.84
C LEU A 224 -6.37 -1.43 -1.32
N ASP A 225 -5.19 -1.35 -0.73
CA ASP A 225 -4.98 -1.43 0.72
C ASP A 225 -5.69 -2.64 1.37
N GLY A 226 -5.65 -3.79 0.70
CA GLY A 226 -6.24 -5.03 1.19
C GLY A 226 -7.76 -5.16 1.03
N VAL A 227 -8.40 -4.19 0.35
CA VAL A 227 -9.84 -4.21 0.05
C VAL A 227 -10.07 -4.38 -1.45
N VAL A 228 -10.92 -5.32 -1.83
CA VAL A 228 -11.29 -5.54 -3.24
C VAL A 228 -12.29 -4.47 -3.68
N TYR A 229 -11.91 -3.63 -4.60
CA TYR A 229 -12.77 -2.58 -5.16
C TYR A 229 -13.64 -3.08 -6.29
N SER A 230 -13.11 -3.93 -7.15
CA SER A 230 -13.86 -4.59 -8.22
C SER A 230 -13.18 -5.89 -8.64
N ALA A 231 -13.93 -6.80 -9.23
CA ALA A 231 -13.42 -8.06 -9.74
C ALA A 231 -14.10 -8.39 -11.08
N PRO A 232 -13.83 -7.59 -12.15
CA PRO A 232 -14.41 -7.81 -13.47
C PRO A 232 -13.95 -9.12 -14.11
N VAL A 233 -14.78 -9.64 -15.00
CA VAL A 233 -14.38 -10.74 -15.90
C VAL A 233 -13.48 -10.17 -17.01
N ILE A 234 -12.36 -10.80 -17.26
CA ILE A 234 -11.49 -10.51 -18.40
C ILE A 234 -12.20 -11.04 -19.66
N LYS A 235 -12.75 -10.14 -20.47
CA LYS A 235 -13.49 -10.51 -21.67
C LYS A 235 -12.57 -10.89 -22.83
N GLU A 236 -11.45 -10.21 -22.93
CA GLU A 236 -10.46 -10.40 -23.99
C GLU A 236 -9.06 -9.94 -23.52
N ARG A 237 -8.06 -10.29 -24.29
CA ARG A 237 -6.68 -9.83 -24.09
C ARG A 237 -6.59 -8.30 -24.26
N ILE A 238 -5.94 -7.61 -23.33
CA ILE A 238 -5.81 -6.14 -23.30
C ILE A 238 -4.35 -5.77 -23.59
N SER A 239 -4.06 -5.37 -24.81
CA SER A 239 -2.68 -5.07 -25.26
C SER A 239 -2.26 -3.60 -25.04
N GLY A 240 -3.21 -2.69 -24.79
CA GLY A 240 -2.92 -1.25 -24.68
C GLY A 240 -2.36 -0.80 -23.32
N GLY A 241 -2.41 -1.65 -22.32
CA GLY A 241 -2.01 -1.29 -20.96
C GLY A 241 -2.98 -0.33 -20.26
N ASP A 242 -4.20 -0.20 -20.77
CA ASP A 242 -5.26 0.60 -20.18
C ASP A 242 -6.18 -0.30 -19.35
N ALA A 243 -6.53 0.14 -18.16
CA ALA A 243 -7.51 -0.50 -17.30
C ALA A 243 -8.36 0.53 -16.58
N GLN A 244 -9.42 0.08 -15.92
CA GLN A 244 -10.30 0.97 -15.16
C GLN A 244 -10.65 0.36 -13.82
N ILE A 245 -10.63 1.20 -12.78
CA ILE A 245 -11.10 0.86 -11.45
C ILE A 245 -12.50 1.42 -11.31
N THR A 246 -13.48 0.54 -11.30
CA THR A 246 -14.89 0.88 -11.12
C THR A 246 -15.30 0.60 -9.67
N GLY A 247 -16.29 1.35 -9.18
CA GLY A 247 -16.82 1.21 -7.84
C GLY A 247 -17.88 2.28 -7.60
N ALA A 248 -18.59 2.22 -6.47
CA ALA A 248 -19.57 3.24 -6.09
C ALA A 248 -18.86 4.51 -5.57
N PHE A 249 -18.02 5.13 -6.42
CA PHE A 249 -17.28 6.33 -6.09
C PHE A 249 -18.13 7.58 -6.21
N THR A 250 -17.93 8.52 -5.28
CA THR A 250 -18.23 9.93 -5.53
C THR A 250 -17.13 10.53 -6.43
N MET A 251 -17.40 11.68 -7.05
CA MET A 251 -16.39 12.38 -7.84
C MET A 251 -15.14 12.75 -7.01
N GLU A 252 -15.34 13.05 -5.75
CA GLU A 252 -14.26 13.39 -4.82
C GLU A 252 -13.41 12.16 -4.47
N GLU A 253 -14.04 11.04 -4.12
CA GLU A 253 -13.32 9.78 -3.86
C GLU A 253 -12.53 9.28 -5.07
N ALA A 254 -13.10 9.42 -6.28
CA ALA A 254 -12.39 9.06 -7.51
C ALA A 254 -11.18 9.97 -7.76
N ARG A 255 -11.29 11.28 -7.46
CA ARG A 255 -10.16 12.23 -7.56
C ARG A 255 -9.07 11.89 -6.55
N ASP A 256 -9.43 11.64 -5.31
CA ASP A 256 -8.49 11.28 -4.26
C ASP A 256 -7.76 9.97 -4.59
N LEU A 257 -8.50 8.98 -5.10
CA LEU A 257 -7.92 7.73 -5.57
C LEU A 257 -6.95 7.94 -6.74
N ALA A 258 -7.31 8.76 -7.71
CA ALA A 258 -6.43 9.07 -8.85
C ALA A 258 -5.13 9.78 -8.40
N ILE A 259 -5.23 10.70 -7.42
CA ILE A 259 -4.07 11.38 -6.84
C ILE A 259 -3.13 10.37 -6.17
N VAL A 260 -3.64 9.53 -5.28
CA VAL A 260 -2.80 8.58 -4.53
C VAL A 260 -2.18 7.51 -5.43
N LEU A 261 -2.90 7.05 -6.45
CA LEU A 261 -2.38 6.08 -7.42
C LEU A 261 -1.29 6.68 -8.30
N ARG A 262 -1.45 7.94 -8.73
CA ARG A 262 -0.47 8.64 -9.56
C ARG A 262 0.79 9.00 -8.77
N ALA A 263 0.64 9.41 -7.52
CA ALA A 263 1.77 9.72 -6.64
C ALA A 263 2.52 8.47 -6.17
N GLY A 264 1.92 7.29 -6.32
CA GLY A 264 2.48 6.01 -5.91
C GLY A 264 2.15 5.60 -4.48
N SER A 265 2.47 4.32 -4.18
CA SER A 265 2.26 3.75 -2.85
C SER A 265 3.33 4.21 -1.86
N LEU A 266 2.94 4.36 -0.61
CA LEU A 266 3.90 4.52 0.49
C LEU A 266 4.64 3.20 0.71
N PRO A 267 5.96 3.22 0.89
CA PRO A 267 6.76 2.01 1.12
C PRO A 267 6.49 1.37 2.48
N ALA A 268 5.93 2.14 3.41
CA ALA A 268 5.49 1.67 4.73
C ALA A 268 4.23 2.44 5.16
N PRO A 269 3.35 1.82 5.98
CA PRO A 269 2.20 2.51 6.54
C PRO A 269 2.65 3.64 7.48
N VAL A 270 2.00 4.79 7.37
CA VAL A 270 2.24 5.94 8.25
C VAL A 270 1.10 6.11 9.23
N ARG A 271 1.39 6.66 10.40
CA ARG A 271 0.38 7.02 11.39
C ARG A 271 0.57 8.46 11.83
N VAL A 272 -0.53 9.15 12.07
CA VAL A 272 -0.51 10.49 12.63
C VAL A 272 -0.14 10.39 14.10
N LEU A 273 0.95 11.06 14.49
CA LEU A 273 1.39 11.14 15.89
C LEU A 273 0.78 12.36 16.56
N GLU A 274 0.74 13.48 15.85
CA GLU A 274 0.21 14.74 16.34
C GLU A 274 -0.41 15.50 15.17
N GLN A 275 -1.52 16.18 15.42
CA GLN A 275 -2.16 17.09 14.47
C GLN A 275 -2.49 18.39 15.17
N ARG A 276 -2.00 19.50 14.63
CA ARG A 276 -2.34 20.86 15.08
C ARG A 276 -2.99 21.61 13.93
N SER A 277 -4.12 22.23 14.21
CA SER A 277 -4.80 23.10 13.26
C SER A 277 -4.87 24.50 13.82
N VAL A 278 -4.33 25.45 13.07
CA VAL A 278 -4.41 26.87 13.42
C VAL A 278 -5.56 27.48 12.63
N GLY A 279 -6.61 27.85 13.33
CA GLY A 279 -7.82 28.42 12.69
C GLY A 279 -7.56 29.86 12.19
N PRO A 280 -8.39 30.32 11.23
CA PRO A 280 -8.31 31.68 10.67
C PRO A 280 -8.50 32.79 11.74
N SER A 281 -9.17 32.49 12.85
CA SER A 281 -9.43 33.44 13.93
C SER A 281 -8.16 34.00 14.59
N LEU A 282 -7.08 33.20 14.70
CA LEU A 282 -5.79 33.67 15.23
C LEU A 282 -5.08 34.66 14.29
N GLY A 283 -5.22 34.47 12.98
CA GLY A 283 -4.73 35.41 11.97
C GLY A 283 -5.51 36.71 11.98
N GLN A 284 -6.86 36.63 12.07
CA GLN A 284 -7.73 37.79 12.08
C GLN A 284 -7.51 38.66 13.33
N ASP A 285 -7.38 38.04 14.51
CA ASP A 285 -7.10 38.72 15.77
C ASP A 285 -5.74 39.48 15.72
N SER A 286 -4.75 38.90 15.06
CA SER A 286 -3.44 39.54 14.88
C SER A 286 -3.49 40.71 13.89
N ILE A 287 -4.28 40.58 12.80
CA ILE A 287 -4.51 41.63 11.82
C ILE A 287 -5.26 42.80 12.48
N ASP A 288 -6.33 42.52 13.22
CA ASP A 288 -7.16 43.56 13.89
C ASP A 288 -6.36 44.32 14.96
N LYS A 289 -5.53 43.59 15.74
CA LYS A 289 -4.61 44.22 16.71
C LYS A 289 -3.49 45.01 16.01
N GLY A 290 -2.97 44.54 14.89
CA GLY A 290 -1.97 45.25 14.07
C GLY A 290 -2.54 46.52 13.49
N ILE A 291 -3.74 46.52 12.94
CA ILE A 291 -4.41 47.72 12.44
C ILE A 291 -4.67 48.73 13.57
N LEU A 292 -5.19 48.26 14.71
CA LEU A 292 -5.43 49.12 15.87
C LEU A 292 -4.15 49.76 16.39
N SER A 293 -3.06 49.02 16.50
CA SER A 293 -1.74 49.51 16.90
C SER A 293 -1.17 50.57 15.93
N THR A 294 -1.40 50.36 14.62
CA THR A 294 -0.96 51.31 13.60
C THR A 294 -1.74 52.62 13.68
N ILE A 295 -3.06 52.54 13.92
CA ILE A 295 -3.91 53.73 14.09
C ILE A 295 -3.49 54.53 15.35
N ILE A 296 -3.26 53.82 16.48
CA ILE A 296 -2.86 54.46 17.74
C ILE A 296 -1.44 55.09 17.62
N GLY A 297 -0.53 54.45 16.86
CA GLY A 297 0.82 54.97 16.63
C GLY A 297 0.90 56.12 15.62
N ALA A 298 -0.14 56.38 14.84
CA ALA A 298 -0.25 57.45 13.86
C ALA A 298 -0.94 58.72 14.42
N LEU A 299 -1.55 58.63 15.59
CA LEU A 299 -2.12 59.74 16.34
C LEU A 299 -1.11 60.30 17.36
#